data_d866b2c543d2a81ddd76810c12a4bde0
#
_entry.id   d866b2c543d2a81ddd76810c12a4bde0
#
_cell.length_a   1.000
_cell.length_b   1.000
_cell.length_c   1.000
_cell.angle_alpha   90.00
_cell.angle_beta   90.00
_cell.angle_gamma   90.00
#
_symmetry.space_group_name_H-M   'P 1'
#
loop_
_entity.id
_entity.type
_entity.pdbx_description
1 polymer ?
#
loop_
_entity_poly.entity_id
_entity_poly.type
_entity_poly.pdbx_seq_one_letter_code
_entity_poly.pdbx_strand_id
1 'polypeptide(L)'
;KMYDVVRVSEKKLIGEIIELRGDKASIQVYEETGGLGPGETVESTGVPLSVELAPGLIEGIFDGIQRPLTRIAAAYGDRITRGISVTNLDHEKEWEFVPLAREGDEVQAGDFLGYVQETPIVRHKIMVPYGVAGKVTYIRGGMYNITQTVAKIATQKGEREICMLTRWPVRRGRPYREKMSPEMPMIT
;
A
#
# COMPACT_ATOMS: atom_id res chain seq x y z
N LYS A 1 -0.53 15.14 12.69
CA LYS A 1 -1.96 15.24 12.32
C LYS A 1 -2.72 14.07 12.91
N MET A 2 -4.06 14.19 12.96
CA MET A 2 -4.97 13.10 13.30
C MET A 2 -4.73 11.93 12.34
N TYR A 3 -4.65 10.72 12.89
CA TYR A 3 -4.38 9.47 12.17
C TYR A 3 -2.99 9.32 11.54
N ASP A 4 -2.06 10.22 11.84
CA ASP A 4 -0.67 9.98 11.45
C ASP A 4 -0.09 8.81 12.26
N VAL A 5 0.69 7.97 11.58
CA VAL A 5 1.47 6.91 12.24
C VAL A 5 2.60 7.54 13.03
N VAL A 6 2.85 7.01 14.21
CA VAL A 6 3.96 7.38 15.08
C VAL A 6 4.83 6.17 15.38
N ARG A 7 6.09 6.43 15.70
CA ARG A 7 7.05 5.47 16.23
C ARG A 7 7.29 5.79 17.69
N VAL A 8 6.97 4.84 18.57
CA VAL A 8 7.01 5.02 20.02
C VAL A 8 8.20 4.30 20.59
N SER A 9 8.96 4.99 21.44
CA SER A 9 10.20 4.57 22.11
C SER A 9 11.36 4.25 21.15
N GLU A 10 12.51 3.91 21.72
CA GLU A 10 13.67 3.40 20.95
C GLU A 10 13.35 2.12 20.17
N LYS A 11 12.36 1.36 20.64
CA LYS A 11 11.89 0.14 19.96
C LYS A 11 11.08 0.40 18.70
N LYS A 12 10.77 1.68 18.39
CA LYS A 12 10.02 2.09 17.20
C LYS A 12 8.66 1.41 17.04
N LEU A 13 7.95 1.16 18.17
CA LEU A 13 6.63 0.54 18.16
C LEU A 13 5.66 1.36 17.30
N ILE A 14 4.85 0.67 16.51
CA ILE A 14 3.91 1.33 15.61
C ILE A 14 2.66 1.75 16.39
N GLY A 15 2.31 3.04 16.30
CA GLY A 15 1.09 3.59 16.85
C GLY A 15 0.44 4.58 15.88
N GLU A 16 -0.78 4.99 16.21
CA GLU A 16 -1.56 5.97 15.44
C GLU A 16 -2.13 7.04 16.37
N ILE A 17 -2.11 8.29 15.94
CA ILE A 17 -2.72 9.39 16.67
C ILE A 17 -4.24 9.28 16.54
N ILE A 18 -4.93 8.96 17.63
CA ILE A 18 -6.39 8.79 17.66
C ILE A 18 -7.13 10.01 18.20
N GLU A 19 -6.42 10.91 18.88
CA GLU A 19 -7.00 12.15 19.42
C GLU A 19 -5.92 13.22 19.57
N LEU A 20 -6.32 14.48 19.37
CA LEU A 20 -5.50 15.66 19.62
C LEU A 20 -6.27 16.62 20.52
N ARG A 21 -5.67 17.03 21.63
CA ARG A 21 -6.21 18.04 22.55
C ARG A 21 -5.14 19.06 22.90
N GLY A 22 -5.20 20.24 22.28
CA GLY A 22 -4.19 21.29 22.45
C GLY A 22 -2.80 20.77 22.05
N ASP A 23 -1.89 20.72 23.01
CA ASP A 23 -0.51 20.25 22.87
C ASP A 23 -0.34 18.74 23.12
N LYS A 24 -1.43 18.03 23.43
CA LYS A 24 -1.41 16.60 23.76
C LYS A 24 -2.03 15.75 22.66
N ALA A 25 -1.47 14.56 22.47
CA ALA A 25 -1.99 13.53 21.58
C ALA A 25 -2.22 12.23 22.33
N SER A 26 -3.40 11.61 22.12
CA SER A 26 -3.63 10.22 22.51
C SER A 26 -3.20 9.31 21.35
N ILE A 27 -2.39 8.33 21.68
CA ILE A 27 -1.81 7.42 20.67
C ILE A 27 -2.22 6.00 21.03
N GLN A 28 -2.79 5.30 20.05
CA GLN A 28 -3.01 3.87 20.14
C GLN A 28 -1.81 3.14 19.55
N VAL A 29 -1.10 2.37 20.37
CA VAL A 29 0.01 1.52 19.93
C VAL A 29 -0.55 0.15 19.57
N TYR A 30 -0.12 -0.39 18.43
CA TYR A 30 -0.60 -1.68 17.90
C TYR A 30 0.21 -2.89 18.39
N GLU A 31 1.24 -2.63 19.18
CA GLU A 31 2.11 -3.65 19.77
C GLU A 31 2.04 -3.58 21.30
N GLU A 32 2.58 -4.59 21.96
CA GLU A 32 2.62 -4.63 23.43
C GLU A 32 3.47 -3.47 23.99
N THR A 33 2.88 -2.70 24.91
CA THR A 33 3.47 -1.50 25.49
C THR A 33 4.15 -1.72 26.85
N GLY A 34 4.28 -2.98 27.29
CA GLY A 34 4.92 -3.31 28.56
C GLY A 34 6.33 -2.73 28.66
N GLY A 35 6.58 -2.00 29.75
CA GLY A 35 7.86 -1.34 30.03
C GLY A 35 8.01 0.05 29.39
N LEU A 36 7.00 0.60 28.70
CA LEU A 36 6.98 2.01 28.33
C LEU A 36 6.67 2.88 29.54
N GLY A 37 7.34 4.02 29.65
CA GLY A 37 7.17 4.97 30.73
C GLY A 37 7.20 6.43 30.29
N PRO A 38 6.98 7.36 31.20
CA PRO A 38 7.13 8.78 30.94
C PRO A 38 8.54 9.12 30.45
N GLY A 39 8.65 10.01 29.45
CA GLY A 39 9.91 10.42 28.86
C GLY A 39 10.34 9.64 27.62
N GLU A 40 9.60 8.60 27.24
CA GLU A 40 9.83 7.89 25.98
C GLU A 40 9.61 8.79 24.76
N THR A 41 10.47 8.64 23.77
CA THR A 41 10.41 9.42 22.53
C THR A 41 9.24 8.96 21.67
N VAL A 42 8.53 9.90 21.07
CA VAL A 42 7.48 9.63 20.07
C VAL A 42 7.76 10.45 18.82
N GLU A 43 7.98 9.76 17.71
CA GLU A 43 8.28 10.37 16.42
C GLU A 43 7.08 10.24 15.48
N SER A 44 6.56 11.36 14.94
CA SER A 44 5.53 11.32 13.91
C SER A 44 6.13 11.05 12.54
N THR A 45 5.53 10.14 11.78
CA THR A 45 5.94 9.87 10.40
C THR A 45 5.37 10.89 9.41
N GLY A 46 4.38 11.69 9.82
CA GLY A 46 3.69 12.66 8.97
C GLY A 46 2.75 12.04 7.93
N VAL A 47 2.59 10.72 7.91
CA VAL A 47 1.73 9.99 6.99
C VAL A 47 0.76 9.09 7.74
N PRO A 48 -0.47 8.89 7.22
CA PRO A 48 -1.44 7.99 7.83
C PRO A 48 -1.07 6.51 7.63
N LEU A 49 -1.62 5.66 8.49
CA LEU A 49 -1.52 4.21 8.30
C LEU A 49 -2.07 3.84 6.93
N SER A 50 -1.23 3.22 6.12
CA SER A 50 -1.52 2.89 4.73
C SER A 50 -1.11 1.46 4.43
N VAL A 51 -1.85 0.82 3.54
CA VAL A 51 -1.53 -0.51 3.02
C VAL A 51 -0.90 -0.40 1.63
N GLU A 52 -0.04 -1.35 1.32
CA GLU A 52 0.52 -1.54 -0.02
C GLU A 52 -0.40 -2.45 -0.82
N LEU A 53 -0.85 -1.96 -1.97
CA LEU A 53 -1.72 -2.67 -2.91
C LEU A 53 -0.96 -2.85 -4.22
N ALA A 54 -0.55 -4.09 -4.50
CA ALA A 54 0.25 -4.46 -5.66
C ALA A 54 0.19 -5.98 -5.89
N PRO A 55 0.70 -6.51 -7.00
CA PRO A 55 0.92 -7.94 -7.16
C PRO A 55 1.76 -8.52 -6.02
N GLY A 56 1.39 -9.70 -5.53
CA GLY A 56 2.00 -10.35 -4.36
C GLY A 56 1.18 -10.20 -3.08
N LEU A 57 0.02 -9.54 -3.15
CA LEU A 57 -0.91 -9.45 -2.03
C LEU A 57 -1.75 -10.73 -1.87
N ILE A 58 -2.17 -11.32 -2.98
CA ILE A 58 -2.98 -12.54 -3.00
C ILE A 58 -2.12 -13.72 -2.53
N GLU A 59 -2.71 -14.62 -1.75
CA GLU A 59 -2.07 -15.76 -1.08
C GLU A 59 -1.06 -15.36 0.03
N GLY A 60 -0.88 -14.06 0.29
CA GLY A 60 -0.09 -13.58 1.42
C GLY A 60 -0.86 -13.66 2.73
N ILE A 61 -0.16 -14.02 3.82
CA ILE A 61 -0.71 -13.99 5.18
C ILE A 61 -0.11 -12.79 5.92
N PHE A 62 -0.97 -11.87 6.33
CA PHE A 62 -0.59 -10.61 6.96
C PHE A 62 -1.26 -10.44 8.31
N ASP A 63 -0.66 -9.64 9.18
CA ASP A 63 -1.31 -9.15 10.38
C ASP A 63 -2.15 -7.89 10.13
N GLY A 64 -2.76 -7.33 11.20
CA GLY A 64 -3.66 -6.17 11.12
C GLY A 64 -3.04 -4.86 10.63
N ILE A 65 -1.72 -4.78 10.49
CA ILE A 65 -0.98 -3.63 9.94
C ILE A 65 -0.18 -4.00 8.69
N GLN A 66 -0.59 -5.10 8.04
CA GLN A 66 0.00 -5.62 6.81
C GLN A 66 1.46 -6.07 6.96
N ARG A 67 1.89 -6.58 8.12
CA ARG A 67 3.21 -7.24 8.21
C ARG A 67 3.10 -8.68 7.71
N PRO A 68 3.97 -9.13 6.78
CA PRO A 68 3.91 -10.48 6.20
C PRO A 68 4.39 -11.52 7.22
N LEU A 69 3.47 -12.34 7.74
CA LEU A 69 3.77 -13.30 8.82
C LEU A 69 4.77 -14.38 8.41
N THR A 70 4.71 -14.84 7.17
CA THR A 70 5.66 -15.84 6.65
C THR A 70 7.10 -15.31 6.61
N ARG A 71 7.29 -14.03 6.22
CA ARG A 71 8.61 -13.39 6.20
C ARG A 71 9.12 -13.10 7.60
N ILE A 72 8.21 -12.73 8.52
CA ILE A 72 8.56 -12.54 9.93
C ILE A 72 9.03 -13.87 10.53
N ALA A 73 8.28 -14.95 10.31
CA ALA A 73 8.66 -16.29 10.82
C ALA A 73 10.01 -16.76 10.27
N ALA A 74 10.28 -16.50 8.98
CA ALA A 74 11.55 -16.85 8.36
C ALA A 74 12.75 -16.06 8.92
N ALA A 75 12.55 -14.78 9.26
CA ALA A 75 13.62 -13.88 9.72
C ALA A 75 13.84 -13.91 11.24
N TYR A 76 12.77 -14.09 12.03
CA TYR A 76 12.77 -13.91 13.48
C TYR A 76 12.24 -15.13 14.26
N GLY A 77 11.83 -16.22 13.56
CA GLY A 77 11.24 -17.41 14.17
C GLY A 77 9.74 -17.27 14.45
N ASP A 78 9.20 -18.24 15.20
CA ASP A 78 7.75 -18.42 15.38
C ASP A 78 7.09 -17.39 16.31
N ARG A 79 7.86 -16.45 16.86
CA ARG A 79 7.34 -15.42 17.77
C ARG A 79 7.50 -14.03 17.17
N ILE A 80 6.41 -13.29 17.10
CA ILE A 80 6.44 -11.89 16.72
C ILE A 80 7.00 -11.08 17.89
N THR A 81 8.23 -10.59 17.76
CA THR A 81 8.85 -9.69 18.74
C THR A 81 8.47 -8.24 18.44
N ARG A 82 8.55 -7.39 19.45
CA ARG A 82 8.22 -5.96 19.34
C ARG A 82 9.19 -5.22 18.41
N GLY A 83 8.68 -4.23 17.68
CA GLY A 83 9.49 -3.35 16.83
C GLY A 83 10.04 -3.99 15.56
N ILE A 84 9.55 -5.17 15.16
CA ILE A 84 9.93 -5.79 13.89
C ILE A 84 9.49 -4.90 12.73
N SER A 85 10.44 -4.58 11.86
CA SER A 85 10.20 -3.87 10.60
C SER A 85 10.57 -4.77 9.43
N VAL A 86 9.57 -5.16 8.65
CA VAL A 86 9.72 -5.85 7.37
C VAL A 86 8.90 -5.12 6.32
N THR A 87 9.33 -5.17 5.06
CA THR A 87 8.53 -4.61 3.96
C THR A 87 7.23 -5.38 3.82
N ASN A 88 6.11 -4.65 3.62
CA ASN A 88 4.78 -5.24 3.56
C ASN A 88 4.66 -6.24 2.41
N LEU A 89 5.12 -5.86 1.22
CA LEU A 89 5.20 -6.73 0.05
C LEU A 89 6.65 -6.99 -0.35
N ASP A 90 6.86 -7.95 -1.22
CA ASP A 90 8.17 -8.23 -1.81
C ASP A 90 8.45 -7.23 -2.93
N HIS A 91 9.35 -6.27 -2.68
CA HIS A 91 9.71 -5.23 -3.64
C HIS A 91 10.77 -5.69 -4.65
N GLU A 92 11.39 -6.85 -4.43
CA GLU A 92 12.42 -7.39 -5.32
C GLU A 92 11.84 -8.38 -6.34
N LYS A 93 10.69 -9.00 -6.02
CA LYS A 93 10.04 -9.96 -6.91
C LYS A 93 9.60 -9.28 -8.20
N GLU A 94 10.01 -9.87 -9.32
CA GLU A 94 9.61 -9.42 -10.65
C GLU A 94 8.33 -10.10 -11.12
N TRP A 95 7.54 -9.34 -11.86
CA TRP A 95 6.25 -9.72 -12.41
C TRP A 95 6.19 -9.35 -13.88
N GLU A 96 5.60 -10.21 -14.69
CA GLU A 96 5.35 -9.91 -16.10
C GLU A 96 4.15 -8.96 -16.22
N PHE A 97 4.44 -7.70 -16.54
CA PHE A 97 3.41 -6.70 -16.82
C PHE A 97 3.00 -6.76 -18.28
N VAL A 98 1.70 -6.98 -18.54
CA VAL A 98 1.11 -7.01 -19.88
C VAL A 98 0.26 -5.75 -20.06
N PRO A 99 0.65 -4.82 -20.95
CA PRO A 99 -0.10 -3.59 -21.18
C PRO A 99 -1.43 -3.85 -21.89
N LEU A 100 -2.47 -3.12 -21.52
CA LEU A 100 -3.78 -3.05 -22.18
C LEU A 100 -3.96 -1.71 -22.87
N ALA A 101 -3.48 -0.62 -22.25
CA ALA A 101 -3.44 0.70 -22.85
C ALA A 101 -2.25 0.84 -23.81
N ARG A 102 -2.27 1.87 -24.62
CA ARG A 102 -1.24 2.21 -25.62
C ARG A 102 -0.74 3.63 -25.41
N GLU A 103 0.45 3.92 -25.89
CA GLU A 103 0.93 5.31 -25.98
C GLU A 103 -0.03 6.12 -26.84
N GLY A 104 -0.41 7.29 -26.34
CA GLY A 104 -1.37 8.17 -27.00
C GLY A 104 -2.80 8.07 -26.45
N ASP A 105 -3.15 7.01 -25.71
CA ASP A 105 -4.48 6.87 -25.13
C ASP A 105 -4.75 7.93 -24.06
N GLU A 106 -5.96 8.49 -24.07
CA GLU A 106 -6.47 9.33 -22.98
C GLU A 106 -7.04 8.44 -21.89
N VAL A 107 -6.58 8.63 -20.67
CA VAL A 107 -6.93 7.81 -19.51
C VAL A 107 -7.33 8.65 -18.30
N GLN A 108 -8.18 8.09 -17.46
CA GLN A 108 -8.64 8.67 -16.21
C GLN A 108 -8.51 7.68 -15.06
N ALA A 109 -8.66 8.19 -13.82
CA ALA A 109 -8.57 7.36 -12.62
C ALA A 109 -9.50 6.14 -12.69
N GLY A 110 -8.93 4.95 -12.48
CA GLY A 110 -9.64 3.67 -12.53
C GLY A 110 -9.56 2.95 -13.88
N ASP A 111 -9.13 3.60 -14.95
CA ASP A 111 -8.89 2.92 -16.24
C ASP A 111 -7.73 1.92 -16.11
N PHE A 112 -7.81 0.83 -16.87
CA PHE A 112 -6.81 -0.23 -16.81
C PHE A 112 -5.63 0.07 -17.75
N LEU A 113 -4.44 0.20 -17.17
CA LEU A 113 -3.18 0.33 -17.92
C LEU A 113 -2.67 -1.01 -18.40
N GLY A 114 -2.86 -2.05 -17.61
CA GLY A 114 -2.38 -3.40 -17.92
C GLY A 114 -2.75 -4.37 -16.81
N TYR A 115 -2.14 -5.54 -16.84
CA TYR A 115 -2.33 -6.56 -15.80
C TYR A 115 -1.06 -7.37 -15.58
N VAL A 116 -1.06 -8.06 -14.45
CA VAL A 116 -0.09 -9.11 -14.09
C VAL A 116 -0.88 -10.39 -13.81
N GLN A 117 -0.42 -11.54 -14.30
CA GLN A 117 -0.97 -12.82 -13.91
C GLN A 117 -0.39 -13.21 -12.54
N GLU A 118 -1.10 -12.86 -11.46
CA GLU A 118 -0.61 -13.03 -10.08
C GLU A 118 -0.69 -14.49 -9.65
N THR A 119 -1.82 -15.15 -9.94
CA THR A 119 -2.03 -16.59 -9.76
C THR A 119 -2.66 -17.18 -11.02
N PRO A 120 -2.77 -18.51 -11.17
CA PRO A 120 -3.42 -19.11 -12.35
C PRO A 120 -4.83 -18.59 -12.65
N ILE A 121 -5.55 -18.15 -11.62
CA ILE A 121 -6.93 -17.67 -11.72
C ILE A 121 -7.09 -16.17 -11.54
N VAL A 122 -6.09 -15.47 -11.01
CA VAL A 122 -6.19 -14.04 -10.68
C VAL A 122 -5.32 -13.20 -11.59
N ARG A 123 -5.96 -12.33 -12.37
CA ARG A 123 -5.31 -11.24 -13.11
C ARG A 123 -5.37 -9.98 -12.28
N HIS A 124 -4.24 -9.58 -11.73
CA HIS A 124 -4.10 -8.32 -11.01
C HIS A 124 -4.07 -7.16 -12.01
N LYS A 125 -5.13 -6.37 -12.04
CA LYS A 125 -5.25 -5.23 -12.95
C LYS A 125 -4.53 -4.00 -12.38
N ILE A 126 -3.64 -3.41 -13.17
CA ILE A 126 -2.96 -2.17 -12.83
C ILE A 126 -3.78 -1.02 -13.38
N MET A 127 -4.24 -0.15 -12.50
CA MET A 127 -5.14 0.96 -12.82
C MET A 127 -4.44 2.31 -12.73
N VAL A 128 -4.95 3.27 -13.48
CA VAL A 128 -4.59 4.69 -13.31
C VAL A 128 -4.94 5.12 -11.89
N PRO A 129 -3.98 5.67 -11.11
CA PRO A 129 -4.21 6.06 -9.73
C PRO A 129 -5.29 7.15 -9.58
N TYR A 130 -5.93 7.18 -8.40
CA TYR A 130 -6.90 8.22 -8.08
C TYR A 130 -6.29 9.62 -8.19
N GLY A 131 -7.03 10.54 -8.86
CA GLY A 131 -6.60 11.91 -9.09
C GLY A 131 -5.60 12.08 -10.23
N VAL A 132 -5.35 11.03 -11.01
CA VAL A 132 -4.54 11.08 -12.23
C VAL A 132 -5.46 10.95 -13.44
N ALA A 133 -5.30 11.85 -14.41
CA ALA A 133 -5.93 11.79 -15.72
C ALA A 133 -5.02 12.49 -16.75
N GLY A 134 -5.01 12.02 -17.97
CA GLY A 134 -4.22 12.59 -19.05
C GLY A 134 -3.87 11.57 -20.13
N LYS A 135 -2.85 11.89 -20.91
CA LYS A 135 -2.41 11.09 -22.05
C LYS A 135 -1.25 10.17 -21.68
N VAL A 136 -1.34 8.91 -22.05
CA VAL A 136 -0.24 7.95 -21.89
C VAL A 136 0.91 8.33 -22.79
N THR A 137 2.07 8.67 -22.22
CA THR A 137 3.29 9.05 -22.96
C THR A 137 4.28 7.91 -23.08
N TYR A 138 4.18 6.92 -22.19
CA TYR A 138 5.00 5.72 -22.19
C TYR A 138 4.24 4.58 -21.54
N ILE A 139 4.30 3.41 -22.14
CA ILE A 139 3.87 2.14 -21.54
C ILE A 139 4.59 0.99 -22.23
N ARG A 140 5.18 0.07 -21.46
CA ARG A 140 5.88 -1.07 -22.03
C ARG A 140 5.67 -2.32 -21.20
N GLY A 141 5.40 -3.43 -21.89
CA GLY A 141 5.37 -4.76 -21.28
C GLY A 141 6.77 -5.27 -20.94
N GLY A 142 6.87 -6.17 -19.97
CA GLY A 142 8.12 -6.78 -19.56
C GLY A 142 8.11 -7.21 -18.11
N MET A 143 9.30 -7.61 -17.63
CA MET A 143 9.51 -7.98 -16.22
C MET A 143 9.84 -6.74 -15.41
N TYR A 144 9.07 -6.50 -14.37
CA TYR A 144 9.23 -5.36 -13.46
C TYR A 144 8.95 -5.78 -12.02
N ASN A 145 9.67 -5.22 -11.09
CA ASN A 145 9.23 -5.25 -9.71
C ASN A 145 8.11 -4.21 -9.48
N ILE A 146 7.43 -4.30 -8.34
CA ILE A 146 6.24 -3.48 -8.08
C ILE A 146 6.52 -1.97 -7.95
N THR A 147 7.77 -1.57 -7.77
CA THR A 147 8.19 -0.17 -7.59
C THR A 147 8.69 0.48 -8.88
N GLN A 148 9.03 -0.31 -9.88
CA GLN A 148 9.53 0.18 -11.16
C GLN A 148 8.40 0.80 -12.01
N THR A 149 8.76 1.81 -12.79
CA THR A 149 7.83 2.53 -13.66
C THR A 149 7.42 1.67 -14.85
N VAL A 150 6.14 1.35 -14.97
CA VAL A 150 5.55 0.59 -16.08
C VAL A 150 4.86 1.49 -17.11
N ALA A 151 4.44 2.69 -16.70
CA ALA A 151 3.80 3.67 -17.60
C ALA A 151 4.09 5.11 -17.13
N LYS A 152 3.95 6.06 -18.07
CA LYS A 152 3.98 7.50 -17.78
C LYS A 152 2.75 8.17 -18.39
N ILE A 153 2.18 9.13 -17.66
CA ILE A 153 0.98 9.86 -18.06
C ILE A 153 1.27 11.36 -18.01
N ALA A 154 1.12 12.04 -19.13
CA ALA A 154 1.15 13.50 -19.17
C ALA A 154 -0.16 14.05 -18.60
N THR A 155 -0.06 14.72 -17.47
CA THR A 155 -1.19 15.36 -16.78
C THR A 155 -1.08 16.88 -16.90
N GLN A 156 -2.14 17.61 -16.51
CA GLN A 156 -2.09 19.09 -16.45
C GLN A 156 -1.01 19.62 -15.49
N LYS A 157 -0.54 18.79 -14.54
CA LYS A 157 0.48 19.16 -13.54
C LYS A 157 1.89 18.67 -13.88
N GLY A 158 2.07 18.10 -15.07
CA GLY A 158 3.32 17.48 -15.53
C GLY A 158 3.22 15.98 -15.72
N GLU A 159 4.33 15.37 -16.10
CA GLU A 159 4.40 13.93 -16.31
C GLU A 159 4.36 13.17 -14.97
N ARG A 160 3.53 12.13 -14.91
CA ARG A 160 3.38 11.26 -13.74
C ARG A 160 3.85 9.85 -14.08
N GLU A 161 4.83 9.37 -13.35
CA GLU A 161 5.27 7.98 -13.41
C GLU A 161 4.32 7.08 -12.64
N ILE A 162 3.99 5.93 -13.23
CA ILE A 162 3.10 4.93 -12.68
C ILE A 162 3.86 3.62 -12.50
N CYS A 163 3.85 3.10 -11.28
CA CYS A 163 4.32 1.76 -10.95
C CYS A 163 3.13 0.85 -10.58
N MET A 164 3.39 -0.42 -10.34
CA MET A 164 2.34 -1.38 -9.97
C MET A 164 1.90 -1.24 -8.50
N LEU A 165 2.71 -0.58 -7.67
CA LEU A 165 2.44 -0.35 -6.26
C LEU A 165 1.58 0.89 -6.04
N THR A 166 0.50 0.74 -5.27
CA THR A 166 -0.30 1.86 -4.77
C THR A 166 -0.35 1.80 -3.25
N ARG A 167 -0.02 2.89 -2.56
CA ARG A 167 -0.23 3.04 -1.12
C ARG A 167 -1.58 3.70 -0.86
N TRP A 168 -2.40 3.06 -0.03
CA TRP A 168 -3.73 3.55 0.28
C TRP A 168 -3.95 3.70 1.79
N PRO A 169 -4.36 4.89 2.27
CA PRO A 169 -4.67 5.10 3.68
C PRO A 169 -5.85 4.24 4.12
N VAL A 170 -5.69 3.45 5.19
CA VAL A 170 -6.70 2.48 5.64
C VAL A 170 -8.02 3.13 6.10
N ARG A 171 -7.95 4.38 6.58
CA ARG A 171 -9.13 5.13 7.04
C ARG A 171 -9.84 5.89 5.93
N ARG A 172 -9.35 5.82 4.69
CA ARG A 172 -9.96 6.47 3.54
C ARG A 172 -10.67 5.44 2.67
N GLY A 173 -12.01 5.55 2.55
CA GLY A 173 -12.77 4.74 1.62
C GLY A 173 -12.24 4.90 0.19
N ARG A 174 -12.17 3.80 -0.56
CA ARG A 174 -11.80 3.88 -1.98
C ARG A 174 -12.94 4.52 -2.77
N PRO A 175 -12.65 5.40 -3.72
CA PRO A 175 -13.66 5.95 -4.58
C PRO A 175 -14.26 4.85 -5.47
N TYR A 176 -15.54 4.91 -5.71
CA TYR A 176 -16.26 4.01 -6.61
C TYR A 176 -17.27 4.84 -7.42
N ARG A 177 -17.54 4.39 -8.63
CA ARG A 177 -18.56 5.01 -9.49
C ARG A 177 -19.96 4.60 -9.05
N GLU A 178 -20.13 3.32 -8.78
CA GLU A 178 -21.40 2.71 -8.44
C GLU A 178 -21.17 1.54 -7.48
N LYS A 179 -22.04 1.39 -6.48
CA LYS A 179 -22.10 0.20 -5.64
C LYS A 179 -23.02 -0.81 -6.30
N MET A 180 -22.45 -1.94 -6.69
CA MET A 180 -23.23 -3.04 -7.26
C MET A 180 -23.90 -3.86 -6.16
N SER A 181 -25.05 -4.47 -6.50
CA SER A 181 -25.72 -5.40 -5.59
C SER A 181 -24.82 -6.62 -5.33
N PRO A 182 -24.73 -7.14 -4.09
CA PRO A 182 -23.88 -8.28 -3.76
C PRO A 182 -24.55 -9.60 -4.19
N GLU A 183 -24.74 -9.78 -5.49
CA GLU A 183 -25.40 -10.96 -6.05
C GLU A 183 -24.49 -12.18 -6.14
N MET A 184 -23.18 -11.96 -6.17
CA MET A 184 -22.18 -13.03 -6.18
C MET A 184 -21.20 -12.87 -5.01
N PRO A 185 -20.86 -13.95 -4.30
CA PRO A 185 -19.80 -13.91 -3.28
C PRO A 185 -18.49 -13.46 -3.90
N MET A 186 -17.72 -12.64 -3.16
CA MET A 186 -16.33 -12.37 -3.54
C MET A 186 -15.51 -13.65 -3.45
N ILE A 187 -14.69 -13.87 -4.46
CA ILE A 187 -13.64 -14.90 -4.41
C ILE A 187 -12.54 -14.36 -3.48
N THR A 188 -12.35 -15.01 -2.37
CA THR A 188 -11.31 -14.69 -1.37
C THR A 188 -10.17 -15.69 -1.47
#